data_2d065a88f6cf6bf73bb93d0d0f118c0a
#
_entry.id   2d065a88f6cf6bf73bb93d0d0f118c0a
#
_cell.length_a   1.000
_cell.length_b   1.000
_cell.length_c   1.000
_cell.angle_alpha   90.00
_cell.angle_beta   90.00
_cell.angle_gamma   90.00
#
_symmetry.space_group_name_H-M   'P 1'
#
loop_
_entity.id
_entity.type
_entity.pdbx_description
1 polymer ?
#
loop_
_entity_poly.entity_id
_entity_poly.type
_entity_poly.pdbx_seq_one_letter_code
_entity_poly.pdbx_strand_id
1 'polypeptide(L)'
;KIIESSQRKVEGRNFNIRKNVLNYDDVMNTQREIIYKQRAQVLDGEDIHDSIIKMFEELIASTVKQYINEEETDHSQWNLVGLRDHFQGWITEEDDLEYNEEDLAALTAQDITDALIEKAKELYQAKEDEYGSEVMRELERVVLLKVVDTKWMAHIDDMNELKKGIGLRAYGQQNPVVE
;
A
#
# COMPACT_ATOMS: atom_id res chain seq x y z
N LYS A 1 30.43 -33.79 -30.60
CA LYS A 1 30.85 -33.14 -29.33
C LYS A 1 30.51 -31.65 -29.28
N ILE A 2 30.88 -30.79 -30.29
CA ILE A 2 30.60 -29.34 -30.25
C ILE A 2 29.10 -29.08 -30.40
N ILE A 3 28.43 -29.71 -31.34
CA ILE A 3 26.97 -29.58 -31.57
C ILE A 3 26.18 -30.06 -30.34
N GLU A 4 26.55 -31.19 -29.78
CA GLU A 4 25.95 -31.74 -28.56
C GLU A 4 26.10 -30.83 -27.35
N SER A 5 27.29 -30.23 -27.15
CA SER A 5 27.51 -29.23 -26.10
C SER A 5 26.68 -27.96 -26.29
N SER A 6 26.52 -27.51 -27.54
CA SER A 6 25.68 -26.36 -27.88
C SER A 6 24.19 -26.66 -27.65
N GLN A 7 23.72 -27.85 -28.02
CA GLN A 7 22.36 -28.28 -27.74
C GLN A 7 22.05 -28.30 -26.23
N ARG A 8 22.93 -28.90 -25.42
CA ARG A 8 22.76 -28.92 -23.94
C ARG A 8 22.70 -27.53 -23.34
N LYS A 9 23.50 -26.57 -23.84
CA LYS A 9 23.45 -25.19 -23.40
C LYS A 9 22.12 -24.53 -23.72
N VAL A 10 21.59 -24.73 -24.94
CA VAL A 10 20.30 -24.20 -25.36
C VAL A 10 19.15 -24.81 -24.55
N GLU A 11 19.18 -26.13 -24.34
CA GLU A 11 18.19 -26.86 -23.55
C GLU A 11 18.19 -26.39 -22.08
N GLY A 12 19.38 -26.26 -21.46
CA GLY A 12 19.52 -25.76 -20.10
C GLY A 12 19.00 -24.33 -19.95
N ARG A 13 19.27 -23.47 -20.94
CA ARG A 13 18.75 -22.11 -20.96
C ARG A 13 17.22 -22.08 -21.08
N ASN A 14 16.66 -22.84 -22.04
CA ASN A 14 15.22 -22.92 -22.23
C ASN A 14 14.52 -23.53 -21.00
N PHE A 15 15.16 -24.45 -20.30
CA PHE A 15 14.67 -25.01 -19.04
C PHE A 15 14.60 -23.92 -17.96
N ASN A 16 15.66 -23.14 -17.78
CA ASN A 16 15.69 -22.05 -16.78
C ASN A 16 14.64 -20.97 -17.07
N ILE A 17 14.47 -20.57 -18.32
CA ILE A 17 13.43 -19.63 -18.72
C ILE A 17 12.05 -20.17 -18.35
N ARG A 18 11.75 -21.42 -18.70
CA ARG A 18 10.46 -22.04 -18.36
C ARG A 18 10.26 -22.16 -16.85
N LYS A 19 11.29 -22.53 -16.10
CA LYS A 19 11.23 -22.59 -14.63
C LYS A 19 10.89 -21.23 -14.02
N ASN A 20 11.54 -20.15 -14.48
CA ASN A 20 11.27 -18.81 -14.00
C ASN A 20 9.84 -18.37 -14.33
N VAL A 21 9.35 -18.66 -15.53
CA VAL A 21 7.95 -18.36 -15.91
C VAL A 21 6.97 -19.10 -15.01
N LEU A 22 7.22 -20.39 -14.71
CA LEU A 22 6.36 -21.15 -13.80
C LEU A 22 6.36 -20.57 -12.37
N ASN A 23 7.54 -20.22 -11.84
CA ASN A 23 7.62 -19.58 -10.52
C ASN A 23 6.82 -18.28 -10.46
N TYR A 24 6.84 -17.49 -11.53
CA TYR A 24 6.03 -16.27 -11.63
C TYR A 24 4.53 -16.56 -11.66
N ASP A 25 4.12 -17.55 -12.44
CA ASP A 25 2.72 -17.96 -12.52
C ASP A 25 2.21 -18.49 -11.19
N ASP A 26 3.04 -19.19 -10.41
CA ASP A 26 2.70 -19.68 -9.08
C ASP A 26 2.51 -18.51 -8.09
N VAL A 27 3.39 -17.51 -8.13
CA VAL A 27 3.25 -16.28 -7.31
C VAL A 27 1.95 -15.55 -7.67
N MET A 28 1.70 -15.33 -8.96
CA MET A 28 0.48 -14.67 -9.43
C MET A 28 -0.80 -15.43 -9.06
N ASN A 29 -0.77 -16.75 -9.10
CA ASN A 29 -1.91 -17.58 -8.69
C ASN A 29 -2.16 -17.46 -7.19
N THR A 30 -1.11 -17.51 -6.36
CA THR A 30 -1.22 -17.33 -4.92
C THR A 30 -1.80 -15.95 -4.57
N GLN A 31 -1.30 -14.89 -5.19
CA GLN A 31 -1.80 -13.53 -4.99
C GLN A 31 -3.28 -13.41 -5.42
N ARG A 32 -3.64 -14.03 -6.56
CA ARG A 32 -5.02 -14.05 -7.06
C ARG A 32 -5.96 -14.74 -6.09
N GLU A 33 -5.57 -15.89 -5.53
CA GLU A 33 -6.38 -16.62 -4.54
C GLU A 33 -6.62 -15.78 -3.28
N ILE A 34 -5.59 -15.06 -2.79
CA ILE A 34 -5.70 -14.18 -1.63
C ILE A 34 -6.69 -13.05 -1.91
N ILE A 35 -6.49 -12.32 -3.02
CA ILE A 35 -7.34 -11.18 -3.40
C ILE A 35 -8.79 -11.62 -3.62
N TYR A 36 -9.00 -12.74 -4.31
CA TYR A 36 -10.37 -13.23 -4.57
C TYR A 36 -11.05 -13.71 -3.31
N LYS A 37 -10.31 -14.32 -2.36
CA LYS A 37 -10.85 -14.70 -1.06
C LYS A 37 -11.27 -13.47 -0.25
N GLN A 38 -10.41 -12.47 -0.14
CA GLN A 38 -10.73 -11.21 0.55
C GLN A 38 -11.94 -10.51 -0.08
N ARG A 39 -11.96 -10.45 -1.41
CA ARG A 39 -13.08 -9.89 -2.16
C ARG A 39 -14.39 -10.63 -1.90
N ALA A 40 -14.37 -11.96 -1.87
CA ALA A 40 -15.55 -12.78 -1.57
C ALA A 40 -16.09 -12.48 -0.16
N GLN A 41 -15.22 -12.35 0.84
CA GLN A 41 -15.61 -12.00 2.21
C GLN A 41 -16.37 -10.66 2.25
N VAL A 42 -15.86 -9.65 1.55
CA VAL A 42 -16.51 -8.34 1.46
C VAL A 42 -17.85 -8.42 0.75
N LEU A 43 -17.97 -9.22 -0.32
CA LEU A 43 -19.22 -9.44 -1.07
C LEU A 43 -20.26 -10.21 -0.25
N ASP A 44 -19.80 -11.16 0.57
CA ASP A 44 -20.68 -11.96 1.45
C ASP A 44 -21.24 -11.16 2.65
N GLY A 45 -20.85 -9.88 2.77
CA GLY A 45 -21.40 -8.94 3.74
C GLY A 45 -20.65 -8.93 5.07
N GLU A 46 -19.42 -9.39 5.12
CA GLU A 46 -18.53 -9.20 6.29
C GLU A 46 -18.44 -7.71 6.62
N ASP A 47 -18.57 -7.38 7.91
CA ASP A 47 -18.37 -6.01 8.38
C ASP A 47 -16.88 -5.67 8.32
N ILE A 48 -16.55 -4.68 7.51
CA ILE A 48 -15.17 -4.25 7.25
C ILE A 48 -14.82 -2.94 7.95
N HIS A 49 -15.74 -2.39 8.76
CA HIS A 49 -15.57 -1.10 9.42
C HIS A 49 -14.26 -1.01 10.20
N ASP A 50 -14.01 -1.96 11.11
CA ASP A 50 -12.80 -1.98 11.91
C ASP A 50 -11.52 -2.08 11.04
N SER A 51 -11.62 -2.78 9.92
CA SER A 51 -10.51 -2.86 8.95
C SER A 51 -10.25 -1.53 8.26
N ILE A 52 -11.29 -0.78 7.92
CA ILE A 52 -11.17 0.56 7.32
C ILE A 52 -10.56 1.54 8.33
N ILE A 53 -11.02 1.54 9.58
CA ILE A 53 -10.43 2.38 10.64
C ILE A 53 -8.93 2.06 10.81
N LYS A 54 -8.58 0.79 10.86
CA LYS A 54 -7.18 0.37 10.96
C LYS A 54 -6.33 0.83 9.76
N MET A 55 -6.89 0.78 8.54
CA MET A 55 -6.21 1.31 7.35
C MET A 55 -5.94 2.82 7.47
N PHE A 56 -6.85 3.60 8.04
CA PHE A 56 -6.62 5.02 8.32
C PHE A 56 -5.50 5.22 9.34
N GLU A 57 -5.50 4.48 10.45
CA GLU A 57 -4.45 4.53 11.46
C GLU A 57 -3.08 4.21 10.89
N GLU A 58 -2.96 3.12 10.11
CA GLU A 58 -1.72 2.72 9.47
C GLU A 58 -1.24 3.74 8.43
N LEU A 59 -2.16 4.30 7.64
CA LEU A 59 -1.83 5.35 6.66
C LEU A 59 -1.31 6.60 7.34
N ILE A 60 -2.00 7.09 8.38
CA ILE A 60 -1.61 8.29 9.11
C ILE A 60 -0.24 8.06 9.76
N ALA A 61 -0.06 6.96 10.49
CA ALA A 61 1.21 6.64 11.15
C ALA A 61 2.38 6.52 10.16
N SER A 62 2.15 5.91 9.00
CA SER A 62 3.19 5.78 7.96
C SER A 62 3.51 7.13 7.29
N THR A 63 2.51 7.98 7.14
CA THR A 63 2.69 9.32 6.57
C THR A 63 3.44 10.24 7.53
N VAL A 64 3.05 10.26 8.81
CA VAL A 64 3.76 11.06 9.84
C VAL A 64 5.25 10.73 9.84
N LYS A 65 5.63 9.46 9.78
CA LYS A 65 7.04 9.02 9.71
C LYS A 65 7.81 9.51 8.48
N GLN A 66 7.13 9.89 7.40
CA GLN A 66 7.77 10.46 6.20
C GLN A 66 8.10 11.93 6.36
N TYR A 67 7.33 12.66 7.18
CA TYR A 67 7.46 14.10 7.36
C TYR A 67 8.15 14.48 8.67
N ILE A 68 8.14 13.58 9.65
CA ILE A 68 8.71 13.77 10.99
C ILE A 68 9.80 12.72 11.20
N ASN A 69 11.04 13.19 11.41
CA ASN A 69 12.15 12.34 11.77
C ASN A 69 12.27 12.30 13.30
N GLU A 70 11.94 11.16 13.91
CA GLU A 70 11.98 10.96 15.38
C GLU A 70 13.41 11.00 15.96
N GLU A 71 14.44 10.82 15.12
CA GLU A 71 15.86 10.90 15.56
C GLU A 71 16.35 12.34 15.71
N GLU A 72 15.60 13.30 15.21
CA GLU A 72 15.93 14.72 15.28
C GLU A 72 15.52 15.31 16.61
N THR A 73 16.50 15.83 17.37
CA THR A 73 16.28 16.48 18.68
C THR A 73 15.73 17.91 18.54
N ASP A 74 15.85 18.49 17.36
CA ASP A 74 15.32 19.82 17.04
C ASP A 74 14.01 19.69 16.25
N HIS A 75 12.90 19.73 16.96
CA HIS A 75 11.56 19.58 16.40
C HIS A 75 11.16 20.72 15.43
N SER A 76 11.91 21.84 15.43
CA SER A 76 11.70 22.93 14.46
C SER A 76 12.00 22.51 13.02
N GLN A 77 12.71 21.39 12.84
CA GLN A 77 13.03 20.81 11.54
C GLN A 77 11.98 19.84 11.00
N TRP A 78 10.97 19.52 11.80
CA TRP A 78 9.85 18.69 11.36
C TRP A 78 9.05 19.41 10.28
N ASN A 79 8.76 18.71 9.19
CA ASN A 79 8.01 19.29 8.10
C ASN A 79 6.49 19.22 8.35
N LEU A 80 6.02 19.94 9.39
CA LEU A 80 4.61 19.99 9.78
C LEU A 80 3.73 20.62 8.71
N VAL A 81 4.25 21.63 8.00
CA VAL A 81 3.54 22.26 6.88
C VAL A 81 3.29 21.24 5.77
N GLY A 82 4.31 20.47 5.39
CA GLY A 82 4.15 19.40 4.38
C GLY A 82 3.19 18.31 4.84
N LEU A 83 3.22 17.94 6.13
CA LEU A 83 2.29 16.97 6.72
C LEU A 83 0.85 17.48 6.69
N ARG A 84 0.63 18.73 7.09
CA ARG A 84 -0.68 19.40 7.02
C ARG A 84 -1.21 19.41 5.58
N ASP A 85 -0.40 19.88 4.65
CA ASP A 85 -0.78 20.00 3.24
C ASP A 85 -1.09 18.62 2.61
N HIS A 86 -0.41 17.55 3.07
CA HIS A 86 -0.69 16.17 2.64
C HIS A 86 -2.10 15.72 3.03
N PHE A 87 -2.57 16.10 4.23
CA PHE A 87 -3.88 15.73 4.76
C PHE A 87 -4.95 16.80 4.52
N GLN A 88 -4.61 17.93 3.91
CA GLN A 88 -5.53 19.03 3.66
C GLN A 88 -6.72 18.58 2.80
N GLY A 89 -7.90 18.98 3.23
CA GLY A 89 -9.17 18.69 2.54
C GLY A 89 -9.84 17.38 2.93
N TRP A 90 -9.21 16.57 3.81
CA TRP A 90 -9.86 15.38 4.36
C TRP A 90 -9.65 15.17 5.87
N ILE A 91 -8.52 15.56 6.46
CA ILE A 91 -8.29 15.52 7.93
C ILE A 91 -7.92 16.90 8.46
N THR A 92 -7.03 17.63 7.77
CA THR A 92 -6.48 18.89 8.25
C THR A 92 -7.07 20.10 7.51
N GLU A 93 -7.14 21.22 8.24
CA GLU A 93 -7.45 22.55 7.75
C GLU A 93 -6.20 23.43 7.73
N GLU A 94 -6.33 24.69 7.26
CA GLU A 94 -5.18 25.60 7.08
C GLU A 94 -4.45 25.92 8.38
N ASP A 95 -5.19 25.98 9.50
CA ASP A 95 -4.65 26.37 10.82
C ASP A 95 -4.22 25.16 11.68
N ASP A 96 -4.34 23.95 11.17
CA ASP A 96 -3.95 22.74 11.89
C ASP A 96 -2.42 22.56 11.93
N LEU A 97 -1.93 21.88 12.96
CA LEU A 97 -0.51 21.58 13.18
C LEU A 97 0.38 22.84 13.28
N GLU A 98 -0.21 23.99 13.65
CA GLU A 98 0.53 25.19 14.02
C GLU A 98 0.79 25.18 15.52
N TYR A 99 2.06 25.07 15.90
CA TYR A 99 2.51 25.03 17.29
C TYR A 99 3.51 26.16 17.54
N ASN A 100 3.48 26.74 18.73
CA ASN A 100 4.57 27.60 19.17
C ASN A 100 5.82 26.77 19.53
N GLU A 101 6.98 27.41 19.69
CA GLU A 101 8.26 26.71 19.93
C GLU A 101 8.24 25.90 21.23
N GLU A 102 7.56 26.40 22.28
CA GLU A 102 7.48 25.75 23.60
C GLU A 102 6.61 24.47 23.51
N ASP A 103 5.46 24.55 22.87
CA ASP A 103 4.56 23.42 22.68
C ASP A 103 5.18 22.39 21.78
N LEU A 104 5.81 22.82 20.67
CA LEU A 104 6.47 21.93 19.73
C LEU A 104 7.61 21.13 20.38
N ALA A 105 8.38 21.75 21.27
CA ALA A 105 9.48 21.08 21.97
C ALA A 105 8.98 19.98 22.94
N ALA A 106 7.73 20.06 23.39
CA ALA A 106 7.13 19.09 24.29
C ALA A 106 6.41 17.93 23.59
N LEU A 107 6.09 18.09 22.29
CA LEU A 107 5.37 17.09 21.48
C LEU A 107 6.29 15.98 21.01
N THR A 108 5.74 14.79 20.89
CA THR A 108 6.36 13.66 20.21
C THR A 108 5.69 13.41 18.86
N ALA A 109 6.36 12.68 17.95
CA ALA A 109 5.75 12.24 16.69
C ALA A 109 4.50 11.37 16.95
N GLN A 110 4.48 10.65 18.07
CA GLN A 110 3.33 9.83 18.47
C GLN A 110 2.14 10.72 18.86
N ASP A 111 2.36 11.82 19.60
CA ASP A 111 1.28 12.74 19.97
C ASP A 111 0.61 13.35 18.72
N ILE A 112 1.40 13.71 17.71
CA ILE A 112 0.88 14.22 16.42
C ILE A 112 0.12 13.12 15.67
N THR A 113 0.64 11.90 15.69
CA THR A 113 -0.02 10.74 15.06
C THR A 113 -1.37 10.47 15.72
N ASP A 114 -1.42 10.43 17.05
CA ASP A 114 -2.63 10.16 17.80
C ASP A 114 -3.68 11.27 17.60
N ALA A 115 -3.25 12.53 17.59
CA ALA A 115 -4.15 13.66 17.31
C ALA A 115 -4.76 13.60 15.91
N LEU A 116 -3.97 13.24 14.89
CA LEU A 116 -4.47 13.09 13.53
C LEU A 116 -5.42 11.89 13.39
N ILE A 117 -5.12 10.78 14.08
CA ILE A 117 -6.00 9.59 14.11
C ILE A 117 -7.33 9.91 14.75
N GLU A 118 -7.32 10.58 15.92
CA GLU A 118 -8.56 11.00 16.60
C GLU A 118 -9.39 11.93 15.71
N LYS A 119 -8.77 12.93 15.11
CA LYS A 119 -9.46 13.83 14.18
C LYS A 119 -10.05 13.11 12.97
N ALA A 120 -9.33 12.15 12.40
CA ALA A 120 -9.84 11.33 11.30
C ALA A 120 -11.05 10.49 11.72
N LYS A 121 -11.02 9.89 12.92
CA LYS A 121 -12.15 9.14 13.48
C LYS A 121 -13.37 10.02 13.76
N GLU A 122 -13.16 11.22 14.31
CA GLU A 122 -14.25 12.17 14.54
C GLU A 122 -14.92 12.60 13.24
N LEU A 123 -14.13 12.91 12.20
CA LEU A 123 -14.66 13.25 10.88
C LEU A 123 -15.41 12.07 10.23
N TYR A 124 -14.89 10.88 10.41
CA TYR A 124 -15.54 9.65 9.92
C TYR A 124 -16.88 9.42 10.65
N GLN A 125 -16.89 9.52 11.99
CA GLN A 125 -18.09 9.38 12.80
C GLN A 125 -19.14 10.43 12.44
N ALA A 126 -18.73 11.68 12.23
CA ALA A 126 -19.62 12.74 11.80
C ALA A 126 -20.30 12.41 10.44
N LYS A 127 -19.57 11.78 9.51
CA LYS A 127 -20.14 11.32 8.25
C LYS A 127 -21.08 10.13 8.44
N GLU A 128 -20.76 9.21 9.33
CA GLU A 128 -21.64 8.09 9.66
C GLU A 128 -22.95 8.58 10.31
N ASP A 129 -22.88 9.58 11.19
CA ASP A 129 -24.05 10.20 11.81
C ASP A 129 -24.93 10.96 10.77
N GLU A 130 -24.28 11.57 9.76
CA GLU A 130 -24.98 12.28 8.67
C GLU A 130 -25.73 11.32 7.73
N TYR A 131 -25.10 10.23 7.31
CA TYR A 131 -25.64 9.32 6.28
C TYR A 131 -26.31 8.07 6.84
N GLY A 132 -26.03 7.72 8.08
CA GLY A 132 -26.45 6.51 8.77
C GLY A 132 -25.51 5.32 8.52
N SER A 133 -25.39 4.46 9.54
CA SER A 133 -24.44 3.33 9.53
C SER A 133 -24.65 2.37 8.38
N GLU A 134 -25.90 2.09 7.98
CA GLU A 134 -26.20 1.17 6.88
C GLU A 134 -25.63 1.68 5.55
N VAL A 135 -25.82 2.97 5.26
CA VAL A 135 -25.29 3.61 4.04
C VAL A 135 -23.76 3.65 4.08
N MET A 136 -23.18 3.93 5.25
CA MET A 136 -21.73 3.95 5.41
C MET A 136 -21.11 2.56 5.19
N ARG A 137 -21.70 1.49 5.76
CA ARG A 137 -21.22 0.10 5.51
C ARG A 137 -21.28 -0.26 4.03
N GLU A 138 -22.32 0.15 3.31
CA GLU A 138 -22.43 -0.08 1.87
C GLU A 138 -21.39 0.74 1.08
N LEU A 139 -21.19 2.02 1.47
CA LEU A 139 -20.16 2.88 0.85
C LEU A 139 -18.75 2.31 1.03
N GLU A 140 -18.40 1.89 2.24
CA GLU A 140 -17.12 1.23 2.53
C GLU A 140 -16.90 0.03 1.61
N ARG A 141 -17.90 -0.83 1.48
CA ARG A 141 -17.85 -2.03 0.65
C ARG A 141 -17.62 -1.68 -0.82
N VAL A 142 -18.42 -0.77 -1.36
CA VAL A 142 -18.35 -0.36 -2.77
C VAL A 142 -16.99 0.30 -3.08
N VAL A 143 -16.54 1.21 -2.20
CA VAL A 143 -15.26 1.91 -2.40
C VAL A 143 -14.09 0.94 -2.29
N LEU A 144 -14.06 0.08 -1.26
CA LEU A 144 -12.98 -0.90 -1.08
C LEU A 144 -12.89 -1.83 -2.30
N LEU A 145 -14.02 -2.41 -2.74
CA LEU A 145 -14.04 -3.29 -3.91
C LEU A 145 -13.54 -2.58 -5.16
N LYS A 146 -13.98 -1.34 -5.40
CA LYS A 146 -13.54 -0.54 -6.56
C LYS A 146 -12.03 -0.27 -6.52
N VAL A 147 -11.50 0.11 -5.37
CA VAL A 147 -10.06 0.39 -5.21
C VAL A 147 -9.24 -0.89 -5.40
N VAL A 148 -9.66 -1.99 -4.75
CA VAL A 148 -8.99 -3.29 -4.90
C VAL A 148 -8.99 -3.75 -6.34
N ASP A 149 -10.13 -3.68 -7.05
CA ASP A 149 -10.23 -4.07 -8.45
C ASP A 149 -9.30 -3.23 -9.34
N THR A 150 -9.29 -1.92 -9.14
CA THR A 150 -8.45 -1.01 -9.93
C THR A 150 -6.96 -1.29 -9.70
N LYS A 151 -6.55 -1.45 -8.43
CA LYS A 151 -5.16 -1.73 -8.07
C LYS A 151 -4.72 -3.13 -8.50
N TRP A 152 -5.61 -4.12 -8.41
CA TRP A 152 -5.35 -5.48 -8.85
C TRP A 152 -5.14 -5.56 -10.37
N MET A 153 -5.96 -4.86 -11.17
CA MET A 153 -5.78 -4.81 -12.61
C MET A 153 -4.43 -4.17 -12.99
N ALA A 154 -4.09 -3.04 -12.37
CA ALA A 154 -2.78 -2.41 -12.57
C ALA A 154 -1.63 -3.34 -12.19
N HIS A 155 -1.73 -4.03 -11.04
CA HIS A 155 -0.72 -5.00 -10.61
C HIS A 155 -0.55 -6.17 -11.60
N ILE A 156 -1.65 -6.69 -12.17
CA ILE A 156 -1.58 -7.72 -13.22
C ILE A 156 -0.80 -7.20 -14.44
N ASP A 157 -1.05 -5.96 -14.85
CA ASP A 157 -0.36 -5.36 -16.00
C ASP A 157 1.13 -5.18 -15.70
N ASP A 158 1.50 -4.66 -14.53
CA ASP A 158 2.89 -4.53 -14.09
C ASP A 158 3.61 -5.88 -14.06
N MET A 159 2.96 -6.91 -13.53
CA MET A 159 3.51 -8.27 -13.49
C MET A 159 3.67 -8.88 -14.88
N ASN A 160 2.77 -8.58 -15.80
CA ASN A 160 2.90 -9.01 -17.20
C ASN A 160 4.08 -8.32 -17.89
N GLU A 161 4.30 -7.03 -17.66
CA GLU A 161 5.47 -6.30 -18.17
C GLU A 161 6.77 -6.85 -17.57
N LEU A 162 6.79 -7.11 -16.26
CA LEU A 162 7.91 -7.74 -15.60
C LEU A 162 8.24 -9.12 -16.20
N LYS A 163 7.21 -9.95 -16.45
CA LYS A 163 7.35 -11.26 -17.10
C LYS A 163 7.95 -11.17 -18.51
N LYS A 164 7.58 -10.16 -19.29
CA LYS A 164 8.19 -9.89 -20.62
C LYS A 164 9.68 -9.53 -20.48
N GLY A 165 10.04 -8.75 -19.45
CA GLY A 165 11.42 -8.36 -19.17
C GLY A 165 12.34 -9.51 -18.73
N ILE A 166 11.79 -10.57 -18.13
CA ILE A 166 12.56 -11.75 -17.65
C ILE A 166 13.34 -12.41 -18.80
N GLY A 167 12.73 -12.53 -19.98
CA GLY A 167 13.38 -13.08 -21.15
C GLY A 167 14.64 -12.31 -21.58
N LEU A 168 14.65 -11.01 -21.39
CA LEU A 168 15.77 -10.12 -21.70
C LEU A 168 16.85 -10.17 -20.59
N ARG A 169 16.46 -10.21 -19.32
CA ARG A 169 17.37 -10.27 -18.15
C ARG A 169 18.06 -11.64 -18.03
N ALA A 170 17.44 -12.71 -18.50
CA ALA A 170 18.09 -14.02 -18.59
C ALA A 170 19.36 -14.03 -19.49
N TYR A 171 19.52 -13.02 -20.33
CA TYR A 171 20.77 -12.76 -21.05
C TYR A 171 21.89 -12.22 -20.14
N GLY A 172 21.55 -11.54 -19.04
CA GLY A 172 22.48 -10.91 -18.09
C GLY A 172 22.97 -11.80 -16.95
N GLN A 173 22.59 -13.08 -16.90
CA GLN A 173 22.95 -14.05 -15.84
C GLN A 173 22.49 -13.67 -14.41
N GLN A 174 21.57 -12.75 -14.24
CA GLN A 174 20.96 -12.40 -12.96
C GLN A 174 19.72 -13.25 -12.69
N ASN A 175 19.49 -13.60 -11.42
CA ASN A 175 18.31 -14.36 -11.04
C ASN A 175 17.10 -13.43 -10.89
N PRO A 176 16.13 -13.45 -11.82
CA PRO A 176 15.03 -12.50 -11.83
C PRO A 176 13.97 -12.74 -10.75
N VAL A 177 14.14 -13.74 -9.88
CA VAL A 177 13.21 -14.09 -8.78
C VAL A 177 13.69 -13.50 -7.46
N VAL A 178 14.91 -12.94 -7.40
CA VAL A 178 15.55 -12.44 -6.17
C VAL A 178 15.53 -10.91 -6.09
N GLU A 179 15.14 -10.22 -7.15
CA GLU A 179 14.87 -8.77 -7.18
C GLU A 179 13.36 -8.51 -7.05
#